data_2dc3753da1cf3fc6d8885271d4715585
#
_entry.id   2dc3753da1cf3fc6d8885271d4715585
#
_cell.length_a   1.000
_cell.length_b   1.000
_cell.length_c   1.000
_cell.angle_alpha   90.00
_cell.angle_beta   90.00
_cell.angle_gamma   90.00
#
_symmetry.space_group_name_H-M   'P 1'
#
loop_
_entity.id
_entity.type
_entity.pdbx_description
1 polymer ?
#
loop_
_entity_poly.entity_id
_entity_poly.type
_entity_poly.pdbx_seq_one_letter_code
_entity_poly.pdbx_strand_id
1 'polypeptide(L)'
;MNPLRLFILKQGIIMYFCRSLLNNKTMALELTADNFDDVVLKSDKPVLVDFWAEWCGPCRMVGPIVDELSKDFEGRAVVGKVNVDEHGEIAGKFMIRNIPTLLVFKNGEVVDKQVGATSKNVLAGKLDAAM
;
A
#
# COMPACT_ATOMS: atom_id res chain seq x y z
N MET A 1 9.40 43.08 -4.45
CA MET A 1 9.19 41.68 -4.75
C MET A 1 9.97 41.28 -5.99
N ASN A 2 10.90 40.34 -5.86
CA ASN A 2 11.76 40.00 -6.98
C ASN A 2 11.09 38.89 -7.83
N PRO A 3 10.72 39.16 -9.09
CA PRO A 3 10.03 38.17 -9.92
C PRO A 3 10.87 36.91 -10.20
N LEU A 4 12.20 37.03 -10.11
CA LEU A 4 13.10 35.89 -10.24
C LEU A 4 12.97 34.89 -9.07
N ARG A 5 12.67 35.39 -7.89
CA ARG A 5 12.50 34.57 -6.70
C ARG A 5 11.21 33.72 -6.77
N LEU A 6 10.15 34.29 -7.32
CA LEU A 6 8.89 33.58 -7.59
C LEU A 6 9.06 32.52 -8.68
N PHE A 7 9.87 32.79 -9.70
CA PHE A 7 10.14 31.87 -10.78
C PHE A 7 10.96 30.64 -10.29
N ILE A 8 11.96 30.85 -9.43
CA ILE A 8 12.77 29.79 -8.83
C ILE A 8 11.91 28.90 -7.91
N LEU A 9 10.98 29.49 -7.16
CA LEU A 9 10.06 28.74 -6.32
C LEU A 9 9.08 27.90 -7.15
N LYS A 10 8.59 28.42 -8.27
CA LYS A 10 7.74 27.65 -9.20
C LYS A 10 8.49 26.47 -9.82
N GLN A 11 9.75 26.68 -10.21
CA GLN A 11 10.56 25.59 -10.74
C GLN A 11 10.87 24.53 -9.68
N GLY A 12 11.12 24.92 -8.44
CA GLY A 12 11.34 24.00 -7.33
C GLY A 12 10.10 23.15 -7.04
N ILE A 13 8.93 23.75 -7.07
CA ILE A 13 7.66 23.04 -6.88
C ILE A 13 7.37 22.09 -8.05
N ILE A 14 7.61 22.52 -9.28
CA ILE A 14 7.41 21.68 -10.48
C ILE A 14 8.38 20.50 -10.47
N MET A 15 9.64 20.70 -10.12
CA MET A 15 10.62 19.60 -10.00
C MET A 15 10.27 18.63 -8.90
N TYR A 16 9.79 19.12 -7.76
CA TYR A 16 9.32 18.27 -6.66
C TYR A 16 8.10 17.44 -7.07
N PHE A 17 7.18 18.04 -7.78
CA PHE A 17 5.98 17.37 -8.30
C PHE A 17 6.32 16.32 -9.36
N CYS A 18 7.23 16.63 -10.30
CA CYS A 18 7.73 15.68 -11.30
C CYS A 18 8.48 14.51 -10.65
N ARG A 19 9.26 14.78 -9.62
CA ARG A 19 9.99 13.74 -8.86
C ARG A 19 9.02 12.85 -8.10
N SER A 20 7.98 13.41 -7.54
CA SER A 20 6.90 12.68 -6.90
C SER A 20 6.13 11.81 -7.91
N LEU A 21 5.87 12.34 -9.11
CA LEU A 21 5.22 11.60 -10.20
C LEU A 21 6.11 10.49 -10.76
N LEU A 22 7.43 10.71 -10.85
CA LEU A 22 8.39 9.72 -11.33
C LEU A 22 8.62 8.59 -10.31
N ASN A 23 8.55 8.90 -9.01
CA ASN A 23 8.63 7.92 -7.95
C ASN A 23 7.31 7.20 -7.70
N ASN A 24 6.23 7.69 -8.27
CA ASN A 24 4.90 7.09 -8.20
C ASN A 24 4.74 5.94 -9.21
N LYS A 25 5.84 5.30 -9.52
CA LYS A 25 5.88 4.15 -10.41
C LYS A 25 5.20 2.97 -9.74
N THR A 26 3.88 2.86 -9.91
CA THR A 26 3.14 1.60 -9.89
C THR A 26 3.55 0.56 -8.83
N MET A 27 4.01 1.00 -7.68
CA MET A 27 4.35 0.11 -6.58
C MET A 27 3.46 0.38 -5.39
N ALA A 28 3.00 -0.68 -4.75
CA ALA A 28 2.28 -0.57 -3.50
C ALA A 28 3.15 0.13 -2.44
N LEU A 29 2.51 0.87 -1.57
CA LEU A 29 3.17 1.62 -0.51
C LEU A 29 3.87 0.67 0.47
N GLU A 30 5.12 0.95 0.81
CA GLU A 30 5.83 0.20 1.84
C GLU A 30 5.34 0.64 3.22
N LEU A 31 4.77 -0.32 3.95
CA LEU A 31 4.26 -0.11 5.29
C LEU A 31 5.28 -0.58 6.32
N THR A 32 5.56 0.29 7.29
CA THR A 32 6.52 0.05 8.36
C THR A 32 5.84 0.22 9.72
N ALA A 33 6.52 -0.16 10.79
CA ALA A 33 6.05 0.09 12.15
C ALA A 33 5.78 1.58 12.41
N ASP A 34 6.54 2.46 11.75
CA ASP A 34 6.44 3.91 11.95
C ASP A 34 5.21 4.53 11.25
N ASN A 35 4.80 4.01 10.08
CA ASN A 35 3.72 4.61 9.29
C ASN A 35 2.42 3.81 9.29
N PHE A 36 2.41 2.59 9.81
CA PHE A 36 1.26 1.68 9.71
C PHE A 36 -0.01 2.28 10.32
N ASP A 37 0.08 2.80 11.52
CA ASP A 37 -1.08 3.35 12.22
C ASP A 37 -1.67 4.55 11.45
N ASP A 38 -0.83 5.44 10.96
CA ASP A 38 -1.27 6.64 10.25
C ASP A 38 -1.84 6.31 8.88
N VAL A 39 -1.23 5.38 8.14
CA VAL A 39 -1.64 5.04 6.78
C VAL A 39 -2.83 4.08 6.77
N VAL A 40 -2.85 3.09 7.66
CA VAL A 40 -3.83 2.00 7.65
C VAL A 40 -4.96 2.24 8.64
N LEU A 41 -4.64 2.43 9.92
CA LEU A 41 -5.65 2.47 10.98
C LEU A 41 -6.44 3.79 11.00
N LYS A 42 -5.81 4.88 10.58
CA LYS A 42 -6.46 6.21 10.53
C LYS A 42 -7.02 6.56 9.16
N SER A 43 -6.93 5.66 8.19
CA SER A 43 -7.43 5.91 6.84
C SER A 43 -8.97 5.93 6.83
N ASP A 44 -9.52 6.91 6.11
CA ASP A 44 -10.96 6.98 5.81
C ASP A 44 -11.34 6.17 4.56
N LYS A 45 -10.33 5.66 3.84
CA LYS A 45 -10.49 4.83 2.65
C LYS A 45 -10.23 3.37 2.98
N PRO A 46 -10.76 2.42 2.19
CA PRO A 46 -10.34 1.03 2.29
C PRO A 46 -8.85 0.86 2.08
N VAL A 47 -8.24 -0.05 2.82
CA VAL A 47 -6.80 -0.33 2.74
C VAL A 47 -6.59 -1.81 2.53
N LEU A 48 -5.83 -2.17 1.50
CA LEU A 48 -5.36 -3.54 1.29
C LEU A 48 -3.91 -3.64 1.77
N VAL A 49 -3.62 -4.57 2.65
CA VAL A 49 -2.28 -4.80 3.19
C VAL A 49 -1.82 -6.21 2.85
N ASP A 50 -0.71 -6.33 2.12
CA ASP A 50 -0.07 -7.58 1.76
C ASP A 50 1.09 -7.88 2.72
N PHE A 51 0.97 -8.97 3.48
CA PHE A 51 2.05 -9.46 4.34
C PHE A 51 2.88 -10.47 3.57
N TRP A 52 4.15 -10.16 3.36
CA TRP A 52 5.06 -10.89 2.48
C TRP A 52 6.48 -11.01 3.04
N ALA A 53 7.28 -11.89 2.43
CA ALA A 53 8.72 -11.98 2.68
C ALA A 53 9.45 -12.33 1.38
N GLU A 54 10.73 -12.00 1.30
CA GLU A 54 11.55 -12.25 0.09
C GLU A 54 11.71 -13.74 -0.24
N TRP A 55 11.82 -14.58 0.78
CA TRP A 55 11.98 -16.03 0.62
C TRP A 55 10.69 -16.75 0.23
N CYS A 56 9.58 -16.06 0.20
CA CYS A 56 8.26 -16.65 -0.05
C CYS A 56 7.96 -16.70 -1.54
N GLY A 57 7.91 -17.91 -2.10
CA GLY A 57 7.61 -18.12 -3.53
C GLY A 57 6.25 -17.60 -3.96
N PRO A 58 5.14 -17.99 -3.28
CA PRO A 58 3.80 -17.50 -3.61
C PRO A 58 3.65 -15.98 -3.48
N CYS A 59 4.39 -15.35 -2.57
CA CYS A 59 4.38 -13.88 -2.42
C CYS A 59 4.89 -13.18 -3.68
N ARG A 60 5.83 -13.80 -4.40
CA ARG A 60 6.37 -13.25 -5.65
C ARG A 60 5.33 -13.23 -6.77
N MET A 61 4.34 -14.10 -6.73
CA MET A 61 3.23 -14.10 -7.68
C MET A 61 2.21 -13.01 -7.34
N VAL A 62 1.97 -12.78 -6.06
CA VAL A 62 1.00 -11.80 -5.58
C VAL A 62 1.55 -10.37 -5.64
N GLY A 63 2.85 -10.19 -5.43
CA GLY A 63 3.49 -8.86 -5.42
C GLY A 63 3.13 -7.98 -6.62
N PRO A 64 3.33 -8.44 -7.87
CA PRO A 64 2.95 -7.67 -9.05
C PRO A 64 1.46 -7.35 -9.12
N ILE A 65 0.61 -8.26 -8.67
CA ILE A 65 -0.84 -8.05 -8.60
C ILE A 65 -1.18 -6.92 -7.64
N VAL A 66 -0.55 -6.90 -6.49
CA VAL A 66 -0.73 -5.84 -5.47
C VAL A 66 -0.25 -4.49 -6.01
N ASP A 67 0.85 -4.47 -6.75
CA ASP A 67 1.36 -3.25 -7.39
C ASP A 67 0.36 -2.71 -8.44
N GLU A 68 -0.22 -3.59 -9.25
CA GLU A 68 -1.25 -3.20 -10.22
C GLU A 68 -2.50 -2.65 -9.52
N LEU A 69 -2.94 -3.28 -8.44
CA LEU A 69 -4.09 -2.82 -7.65
C LEU A 69 -3.83 -1.44 -7.04
N SER A 70 -2.61 -1.18 -6.59
CA SER A 70 -2.22 0.13 -6.09
C SER A 70 -2.46 1.22 -7.13
N LYS A 71 -2.15 0.94 -8.40
CA LYS A 71 -2.38 1.85 -9.51
C LYS A 71 -3.88 1.99 -9.83
N ASP A 72 -4.58 0.86 -9.94
CA ASP A 72 -5.98 0.84 -10.35
C ASP A 72 -6.90 1.54 -9.32
N PHE A 73 -6.57 1.43 -8.05
CA PHE A 73 -7.35 2.01 -6.95
C PHE A 73 -6.81 3.33 -6.43
N GLU A 74 -5.85 3.94 -7.13
CA GLU A 74 -5.27 5.22 -6.74
C GLU A 74 -6.37 6.27 -6.51
N GLY A 75 -6.32 6.93 -5.34
CA GLY A 75 -7.33 7.92 -4.93
C GLY A 75 -8.60 7.33 -4.32
N ARG A 76 -8.89 6.04 -4.51
CA ARG A 76 -10.10 5.37 -3.99
C ARG A 76 -9.81 4.44 -2.83
N ALA A 77 -8.67 3.79 -2.84
CA ALA A 77 -8.21 2.90 -1.78
C ALA A 77 -6.70 3.04 -1.62
N VAL A 78 -6.20 2.62 -0.47
CA VAL A 78 -4.76 2.56 -0.21
C VAL A 78 -4.33 1.10 -0.33
N VAL A 79 -3.21 0.86 -1.01
CA VAL A 79 -2.65 -0.47 -1.18
C VAL A 79 -1.21 -0.46 -0.71
N GLY A 80 -0.89 -1.32 0.26
CA GLY A 80 0.44 -1.36 0.86
C GLY A 80 0.94 -2.78 1.12
N LYS A 81 2.22 -2.88 1.41
CA LYS A 81 2.93 -4.13 1.70
C LYS A 81 3.67 -4.04 3.03
N VAL A 82 3.64 -5.11 3.81
CA VAL A 82 4.42 -5.27 5.03
C VAL A 82 5.39 -6.44 4.86
N ASN A 83 6.68 -6.16 4.97
CA ASN A 83 7.69 -7.22 5.04
C ASN A 83 7.70 -7.79 6.47
N VAL A 84 7.29 -9.05 6.62
CA VAL A 84 7.14 -9.67 7.95
C VAL A 84 8.48 -9.93 8.65
N ASP A 85 9.57 -10.03 7.89
CA ASP A 85 10.90 -10.20 8.48
C ASP A 85 11.42 -8.89 9.10
N GLU A 86 11.05 -7.76 8.53
CA GLU A 86 11.47 -6.43 9.02
C GLU A 86 10.50 -5.88 10.07
N HIS A 87 9.22 -6.21 9.98
CA HIS A 87 8.16 -5.66 10.81
C HIS A 87 7.30 -6.77 11.44
N GLY A 88 7.97 -7.68 12.14
CA GLY A 88 7.33 -8.82 12.78
C GLY A 88 6.28 -8.44 13.82
N GLU A 89 6.40 -7.28 14.47
CA GLU A 89 5.43 -6.79 15.44
C GLU A 89 4.06 -6.51 14.78
N ILE A 90 4.03 -6.03 13.55
CA ILE A 90 2.76 -5.80 12.82
C ILE A 90 2.12 -7.15 12.49
N ALA A 91 2.91 -8.09 11.97
CA ALA A 91 2.43 -9.43 11.67
C ALA A 91 1.90 -10.14 12.93
N GLY A 92 2.57 -9.98 14.05
CA GLY A 92 2.14 -10.53 15.34
C GLY A 92 0.84 -9.92 15.84
N LYS A 93 0.67 -8.61 15.69
CA LYS A 93 -0.55 -7.89 16.08
C LYS A 93 -1.79 -8.43 15.39
N PHE A 94 -1.68 -8.78 14.10
CA PHE A 94 -2.79 -9.30 13.31
C PHE A 94 -2.78 -10.83 13.19
N MET A 95 -1.96 -11.50 13.98
CA MET A 95 -1.86 -12.96 14.03
C MET A 95 -1.62 -13.59 12.65
N ILE A 96 -0.72 -13.00 11.89
CA ILE A 96 -0.34 -13.50 10.57
C ILE A 96 0.55 -14.74 10.76
N ARG A 97 0.06 -15.91 10.36
CA ARG A 97 0.76 -17.20 10.49
C ARG A 97 1.26 -17.76 9.17
N ASN A 98 0.61 -17.37 8.09
CA ASN A 98 0.95 -17.80 6.74
C ASN A 98 1.15 -16.60 5.85
N ILE A 99 2.03 -16.69 4.88
CA ILE A 99 2.25 -15.65 3.87
C ILE A 99 2.18 -16.29 2.47
N PRO A 100 1.66 -15.55 1.47
CA PRO A 100 1.06 -14.23 1.59
C PRO A 100 -0.28 -14.25 2.34
N THR A 101 -0.51 -13.27 3.16
CA THR A 101 -1.83 -12.98 3.73
C THR A 101 -2.15 -11.52 3.41
N LEU A 102 -3.35 -11.30 2.89
CA LEU A 102 -3.81 -9.95 2.56
C LEU A 102 -5.00 -9.63 3.45
N LEU A 103 -4.92 -8.48 4.10
CA LEU A 103 -6.00 -7.97 4.94
C LEU A 103 -6.61 -6.74 4.30
N VAL A 104 -7.93 -6.65 4.33
CA VAL A 104 -8.66 -5.44 3.93
C VAL A 104 -9.12 -4.72 5.19
N PHE A 105 -8.76 -3.46 5.32
CA PHE A 105 -9.14 -2.60 6.43
C PHE A 105 -10.16 -1.57 5.97
N LYS A 106 -11.08 -1.25 6.85
CA LYS A 106 -11.99 -0.12 6.71
C LYS A 106 -12.22 0.50 8.07
N ASN A 107 -12.01 1.81 8.17
CA ASN A 107 -12.16 2.55 9.44
C ASN A 107 -11.33 1.95 10.59
N GLY A 108 -10.11 1.50 10.28
CA GLY A 108 -9.18 0.94 11.27
C GLY A 108 -9.44 -0.51 11.67
N GLU A 109 -10.41 -1.17 11.05
CA GLU A 109 -10.77 -2.56 11.36
C GLU A 109 -10.57 -3.48 10.17
N VAL A 110 -10.17 -4.73 10.43
CA VAL A 110 -10.09 -5.76 9.40
C VAL A 110 -11.49 -6.21 9.03
N VAL A 111 -11.87 -6.00 7.77
CA VAL A 111 -13.20 -6.35 7.25
C VAL A 111 -13.17 -7.56 6.31
N ASP A 112 -12.00 -7.92 5.77
CA ASP A 112 -11.85 -9.10 4.92
C ASP A 112 -10.42 -9.62 4.99
N LYS A 113 -10.22 -10.88 4.63
CA LYS A 113 -8.94 -11.57 4.68
C LYS A 113 -8.81 -12.54 3.50
N GLN A 114 -7.61 -12.61 2.94
CA GLN A 114 -7.21 -13.59 1.94
C GLN A 114 -5.91 -14.25 2.37
N VAL A 115 -5.93 -15.55 2.59
CA VAL A 115 -4.74 -16.34 2.90
C VAL A 115 -4.31 -17.09 1.64
N GLY A 116 -3.03 -16.97 1.30
CA GLY A 116 -2.46 -17.61 0.13
C GLY A 116 -2.62 -16.79 -1.15
N ALA A 117 -1.96 -17.25 -2.21
CA ALA A 117 -1.99 -16.58 -3.51
C ALA A 117 -3.40 -16.64 -4.11
N THR A 118 -3.78 -15.56 -4.79
CA THR A 118 -5.09 -15.45 -5.45
C THR A 118 -4.97 -14.55 -6.67
N SER A 119 -6.05 -14.44 -7.43
CA SER A 119 -6.10 -13.59 -8.61
C SER A 119 -6.35 -12.13 -8.28
N LYS A 120 -5.98 -11.26 -9.21
CA LYS A 120 -6.25 -9.82 -9.13
C LYS A 120 -7.75 -9.53 -8.97
N ASN A 121 -8.60 -10.27 -9.71
CA ASN A 121 -10.04 -10.06 -9.67
C ASN A 121 -10.64 -10.33 -8.29
N VAL A 122 -10.14 -11.34 -7.57
CA VAL A 122 -10.58 -11.65 -6.22
C VAL A 122 -10.24 -10.50 -5.27
N LEU A 123 -9.02 -9.99 -5.34
CA LEU A 123 -8.57 -8.89 -4.48
C LEU A 123 -9.28 -7.58 -4.81
N ALA A 124 -9.46 -7.28 -6.09
CA ALA A 124 -10.22 -6.11 -6.52
C ALA A 124 -11.66 -6.17 -6.00
N GLY A 125 -12.30 -7.33 -6.08
CA GLY A 125 -13.66 -7.54 -5.56
C GLY A 125 -13.75 -7.30 -4.05
N LYS A 126 -12.76 -7.74 -3.29
CA LYS A 126 -12.69 -7.50 -1.84
C LYS A 126 -12.54 -6.02 -1.50
N LEU A 127 -11.71 -5.29 -2.26
CA LEU A 127 -11.57 -3.84 -2.11
C LEU A 127 -12.86 -3.12 -2.48
N ASP A 128 -13.48 -3.47 -3.59
CA ASP A 128 -14.74 -2.87 -4.02
C ASP A 128 -15.85 -3.08 -2.99
N ALA A 129 -15.91 -4.26 -2.38
CA ALA A 129 -16.88 -4.55 -1.33
C ALA A 129 -16.68 -3.71 -0.06
N ALA A 130 -15.47 -3.20 0.16
CA ALA A 130 -15.12 -2.36 1.33
C ALA A 130 -15.29 -0.86 1.06
N MET A 131 -15.62 -0.46 -0.16
CA MET A 131 -15.83 0.95 -0.53
C MET A 131 -16.98 1.62 0.22
#